data_6fdda88f5ae3ce34f0f47b1ea6cfa44c
#
_entry.id   6fdda88f5ae3ce34f0f47b1ea6cfa44c
#
_cell.length_a   1.000
_cell.length_b   1.000
_cell.length_c   1.000
_cell.angle_alpha   90.00
_cell.angle_beta   90.00
_cell.angle_gamma   90.00
#
_symmetry.space_group_name_H-M   'P 1'
#
loop_
_entity.id
_entity.type
_entity.pdbx_description
1 polymer ?
#
loop_
_entity_poly.entity_id
_entity_poly.type
_entity_poly.pdbx_seq_one_letter_code
_entity_poly.pdbx_strand_id
1 'polypeptide(L)'
;MSASSQTSASYPIDIIVPWVDGNDPVWQAQRAAYQQGSTNAPASDATAAYRFRDWDLMRYWFRAIDAFGPWVRRVFFVTCGQTPQWLDTSNPRLVCVDHRDYIPEEYLPTFDSNVIELFYNRIPDLAEHFVLFNDDMFLVAPTLANDFFKDGLPKDDAILGIIYTADSYDVFEHTMLSNSAVINRHFQLPEVYRAHKGKFMARCLGRGARISNFALFHTGGFGTFRINHIPTPFLKSSFDELWEAEPDVLYETATHRFRTPYDVTQHLVQAWQFCKGEFVPRGGTFGRNFALGPESDAAVAAITSGQYKAICLNDTAVEDDFERDQQRIEAAFQQLLPEPCSFELR
;
A
#
# COMPACT_ATOMS: atom_id res chain seq x y z
N MET A 1 -1.45 -35.86 15.58
CA MET A 1 -1.90 -34.55 15.14
C MET A 1 -1.26 -34.32 13.79
N SER A 2 -2.04 -34.36 12.72
CA SER A 2 -1.56 -34.28 11.33
C SER A 2 -1.07 -32.85 11.05
N ALA A 3 0.21 -32.74 10.67
CA ALA A 3 0.73 -31.49 10.14
C ALA A 3 -0.05 -31.15 8.87
N SER A 4 -0.89 -30.10 8.95
CA SER A 4 -1.56 -29.54 7.79
C SER A 4 -0.47 -29.08 6.81
N SER A 5 -0.47 -29.66 5.62
CA SER A 5 0.38 -29.27 4.51
C SER A 5 0.24 -27.76 4.30
N GLN A 6 1.27 -26.99 4.65
CA GLN A 6 1.43 -25.62 4.19
C GLN A 6 1.47 -25.70 2.66
N THR A 7 0.40 -25.35 2.01
CA THR A 7 0.39 -25.18 0.55
C THR A 7 1.23 -23.94 0.24
N SER A 8 2.53 -24.16 -0.04
CA SER A 8 3.35 -23.14 -0.69
C SER A 8 2.69 -22.81 -2.03
N ALA A 9 2.60 -21.54 -2.38
CA ALA A 9 2.21 -21.15 -3.72
C ALA A 9 3.16 -21.82 -4.73
N SER A 10 2.62 -22.23 -5.87
CA SER A 10 3.43 -22.83 -6.95
C SER A 10 4.26 -21.79 -7.72
N TYR A 11 4.16 -20.52 -7.33
CA TYR A 11 4.83 -19.36 -7.93
C TYR A 11 5.45 -18.48 -6.83
N PRO A 12 6.54 -17.75 -7.15
CA PRO A 12 7.15 -16.83 -6.20
C PRO A 12 6.25 -15.64 -5.89
N ILE A 13 6.25 -15.21 -4.63
CA ILE A 13 5.56 -14.00 -4.18
C ILE A 13 6.59 -13.13 -3.47
N ASP A 14 6.69 -11.88 -3.90
CA ASP A 14 7.54 -10.87 -3.29
C ASP A 14 6.76 -9.88 -2.45
N ILE A 15 7.47 -9.10 -1.65
CA ILE A 15 6.93 -7.92 -0.98
C ILE A 15 7.70 -6.70 -1.49
N ILE A 16 6.98 -5.60 -1.70
CA ILE A 16 7.57 -4.26 -1.85
C ILE A 16 7.18 -3.45 -0.62
N VAL A 17 8.15 -2.73 -0.05
CA VAL A 17 7.91 -1.74 0.99
C VAL A 17 8.75 -0.50 0.70
N PRO A 18 8.12 0.67 0.40
CA PRO A 18 8.80 1.96 0.35
C PRO A 18 9.06 2.45 1.77
N TRP A 19 10.19 3.16 1.94
CA TRP A 19 10.53 3.79 3.21
C TRP A 19 11.40 5.01 2.98
N VAL A 20 11.27 6.00 3.86
CA VAL A 20 12.10 7.19 3.91
C VAL A 20 12.44 7.53 5.36
N ASP A 21 13.71 7.81 5.61
CA ASP A 21 14.11 8.49 6.85
C ASP A 21 13.84 9.99 6.68
N GLY A 22 12.69 10.42 7.18
CA GLY A 22 12.29 11.82 7.17
C GLY A 22 13.18 12.74 8.03
N ASN A 23 14.04 12.17 8.90
CA ASN A 23 14.98 12.90 9.75
C ASN A 23 16.37 13.07 9.09
N ASP A 24 16.62 12.42 7.95
CA ASP A 24 17.87 12.59 7.22
C ASP A 24 18.07 14.05 6.75
N PRO A 25 19.07 14.76 7.26
CA PRO A 25 19.28 16.18 6.93
C PRO A 25 19.61 16.43 5.45
N VAL A 26 20.20 15.44 4.76
CA VAL A 26 20.50 15.56 3.33
C VAL A 26 19.20 15.49 2.52
N TRP A 27 18.35 14.54 2.83
CA TRP A 27 17.04 14.40 2.22
C TRP A 27 16.13 15.61 2.51
N GLN A 28 16.11 16.11 3.74
CA GLN A 28 15.35 17.30 4.13
C GLN A 28 15.81 18.54 3.34
N ALA A 29 17.12 18.75 3.22
CA ALA A 29 17.69 19.89 2.46
C ALA A 29 17.30 19.79 0.97
N GLN A 30 17.39 18.59 0.38
CA GLN A 30 17.00 18.36 -1.01
C GLN A 30 15.50 18.65 -1.22
N ARG A 31 14.65 18.09 -0.37
CA ARG A 31 13.19 18.32 -0.41
C ARG A 31 12.86 19.81 -0.31
N ALA A 32 13.45 20.51 0.64
CA ALA A 32 13.22 21.95 0.85
C ALA A 32 13.64 22.79 -0.38
N ALA A 33 14.75 22.45 -1.04
CA ALA A 33 15.20 23.13 -2.24
C ALA A 33 14.20 23.00 -3.41
N TYR A 34 13.65 21.81 -3.61
CA TYR A 34 12.63 21.58 -4.65
C TYR A 34 11.27 22.22 -4.29
N GLN A 35 10.91 22.26 -3.01
CA GLN A 35 9.67 22.90 -2.55
C GLN A 35 9.71 24.42 -2.78
N GLN A 36 10.86 25.08 -2.53
CA GLN A 36 11.02 26.52 -2.78
C GLN A 36 11.04 26.88 -4.26
N GLY A 37 11.54 25.97 -5.12
CA GLY A 37 11.59 26.15 -6.58
C GLY A 37 10.26 25.86 -7.30
N SER A 38 9.28 25.32 -6.61
CA SER A 38 7.99 24.99 -7.23
C SER A 38 7.15 26.25 -7.45
N THR A 39 6.73 26.48 -8.70
CA THR A 39 5.84 27.59 -9.07
C THR A 39 4.40 27.37 -8.58
N ASN A 40 4.02 26.13 -8.32
CA ASN A 40 2.76 25.74 -7.69
C ASN A 40 3.10 25.31 -6.27
N ALA A 41 2.69 26.09 -5.26
CA ALA A 41 2.83 25.65 -3.87
C ALA A 41 2.11 24.30 -3.73
N PRO A 42 2.81 23.23 -3.30
CA PRO A 42 2.15 21.95 -3.06
C PRO A 42 1.04 22.16 -2.04
N ALA A 43 -0.05 21.41 -2.17
CA ALA A 43 -1.13 21.44 -1.20
C ALA A 43 -0.55 21.28 0.22
N SER A 44 -1.06 22.01 1.20
CA SER A 44 -0.54 21.98 2.58
C SER A 44 -0.47 20.55 3.14
N ASP A 45 -1.44 19.73 2.78
CA ASP A 45 -1.48 18.31 3.13
C ASP A 45 -0.35 17.50 2.46
N ALA A 46 -0.02 17.75 1.20
CA ALA A 46 1.05 17.03 0.48
C ALA A 46 2.45 17.25 1.08
N THR A 47 2.65 18.31 1.85
CA THR A 47 3.93 18.70 2.45
C THR A 47 3.93 18.62 3.98
N ALA A 48 2.84 18.17 4.58
CA ALA A 48 2.70 18.08 6.03
C ALA A 48 3.77 17.20 6.66
N ALA A 49 4.33 17.65 7.79
CA ALA A 49 5.46 16.98 8.46
C ALA A 49 5.12 15.54 8.89
N TYR A 50 3.88 15.29 9.30
CA TYR A 50 3.44 13.97 9.75
C TYR A 50 3.53 12.89 8.65
N ARG A 51 3.47 13.25 7.37
CA ARG A 51 3.59 12.30 6.24
C ARG A 51 4.98 11.68 6.10
N PHE A 52 5.98 12.31 6.70
CA PHE A 52 7.38 11.88 6.65
C PHE A 52 7.94 11.60 8.04
N ARG A 53 7.04 11.49 9.04
CA ARG A 53 7.41 11.19 10.42
C ARG A 53 7.72 9.71 10.53
N ASP A 54 8.92 9.38 10.99
CA ASP A 54 9.29 8.00 11.27
C ASP A 54 8.84 7.62 12.70
N TRP A 55 8.06 6.56 12.79
CA TRP A 55 7.64 5.96 14.05
C TRP A 55 8.70 5.01 14.63
N ASP A 56 9.83 4.82 13.93
CA ASP A 56 10.93 3.88 14.27
C ASP A 56 10.44 2.42 14.43
N LEU A 57 9.44 2.04 13.64
CA LEU A 57 8.82 0.71 13.70
C LEU A 57 9.30 -0.24 12.60
N MET A 58 10.16 0.22 11.68
CA MET A 58 10.60 -0.59 10.54
C MET A 58 11.34 -1.88 10.98
N ARG A 59 12.02 -1.87 12.13
CA ARG A 59 12.63 -3.08 12.71
C ARG A 59 11.56 -4.15 13.00
N TYR A 60 10.45 -3.76 13.60
CA TYR A 60 9.33 -4.67 13.89
C TYR A 60 8.61 -5.10 12.62
N TRP A 61 8.60 -4.25 11.60
CA TRP A 61 8.10 -4.62 10.28
C TRP A 61 8.87 -5.83 9.71
N PHE A 62 10.21 -5.79 9.71
CA PHE A 62 11.04 -6.90 9.25
C PHE A 62 10.91 -8.15 10.15
N ARG A 63 10.82 -7.98 11.47
CA ARG A 63 10.54 -9.10 12.39
C ARG A 63 9.19 -9.76 12.08
N ALA A 64 8.17 -8.96 11.78
CA ALA A 64 6.85 -9.46 11.43
C ALA A 64 6.87 -10.25 10.11
N ILE A 65 7.58 -9.77 9.09
CA ILE A 65 7.72 -10.51 7.83
C ILE A 65 8.46 -11.82 8.05
N ASP A 66 9.53 -11.84 8.83
CA ASP A 66 10.29 -13.07 9.10
C ASP A 66 9.45 -14.09 9.90
N ALA A 67 8.72 -13.64 10.91
CA ALA A 67 7.91 -14.49 11.78
C ALA A 67 6.59 -14.95 11.15
N PHE A 68 5.90 -14.05 10.44
CA PHE A 68 4.51 -14.25 9.99
C PHE A 68 4.34 -14.42 8.48
N GLY A 69 5.39 -14.15 7.69
CA GLY A 69 5.41 -14.25 6.23
C GLY A 69 6.42 -15.24 5.66
N PRO A 70 6.50 -16.52 6.13
CA PRO A 70 7.52 -17.47 5.67
C PRO A 70 7.41 -17.88 4.20
N TRP A 71 6.31 -17.52 3.55
CA TRP A 71 6.02 -17.73 2.13
C TRP A 71 6.67 -16.68 1.21
N VAL A 72 7.17 -15.58 1.76
CA VAL A 72 7.78 -14.47 1.02
C VAL A 72 9.11 -14.90 0.42
N ARG A 73 9.26 -14.76 -0.90
CA ARG A 73 10.52 -15.04 -1.60
C ARG A 73 11.57 -13.99 -1.27
N ARG A 74 11.25 -12.72 -1.52
CA ARG A 74 12.14 -11.56 -1.29
C ARG A 74 11.35 -10.35 -0.83
N VAL A 75 12.01 -9.50 -0.06
CA VAL A 75 11.55 -8.16 0.31
C VAL A 75 12.33 -7.14 -0.51
N PHE A 76 11.64 -6.36 -1.31
CA PHE A 76 12.18 -5.23 -2.05
C PHE A 76 11.97 -3.97 -1.19
N PHE A 77 13.05 -3.53 -0.57
CA PHE A 77 13.08 -2.36 0.30
C PHE A 77 13.42 -1.14 -0.55
N VAL A 78 12.41 -0.33 -0.86
CA VAL A 78 12.50 0.78 -1.81
C VAL A 78 12.78 2.08 -1.07
N THR A 79 13.88 2.75 -1.39
CA THR A 79 14.30 4.00 -0.74
C THR A 79 14.91 4.98 -1.76
N CYS A 80 15.20 6.19 -1.32
CA CYS A 80 15.99 7.15 -2.09
C CYS A 80 17.52 7.04 -1.80
N GLY A 81 18.01 5.83 -1.56
CA GLY A 81 19.42 5.54 -1.23
C GLY A 81 19.70 5.50 0.27
N GLN A 82 18.68 5.55 1.10
CA GLN A 82 18.78 5.46 2.56
C GLN A 82 18.73 3.98 2.99
N THR A 83 19.45 3.65 4.08
CA THR A 83 19.44 2.30 4.66
C THR A 83 19.57 2.40 6.18
N PRO A 84 18.66 1.77 6.95
CA PRO A 84 18.79 1.73 8.40
C PRO A 84 20.09 1.02 8.82
N GLN A 85 20.81 1.57 9.81
CA GLN A 85 22.11 1.04 10.25
C GLN A 85 22.05 -0.39 10.81
N TRP A 86 20.90 -0.80 11.31
CA TRP A 86 20.67 -2.12 11.88
C TRP A 86 20.30 -3.19 10.85
N LEU A 87 20.03 -2.81 9.60
CA LEU A 87 19.54 -3.70 8.54
C LEU A 87 20.69 -4.47 7.90
N ASP A 88 20.62 -5.81 7.88
CA ASP A 88 21.58 -6.66 7.18
C ASP A 88 21.28 -6.69 5.67
N THR A 89 21.94 -5.83 4.94
CA THR A 89 21.82 -5.75 3.47
C THR A 89 22.42 -6.94 2.73
N SER A 90 23.14 -7.83 3.43
CA SER A 90 23.67 -9.07 2.84
C SER A 90 22.68 -10.23 2.87
N ASN A 91 21.53 -10.07 3.52
CA ASN A 91 20.50 -11.10 3.59
C ASN A 91 19.97 -11.41 2.18
N PRO A 92 20.03 -12.70 1.71
CA PRO A 92 19.61 -13.06 0.34
C PRO A 92 18.12 -12.88 0.07
N ARG A 93 17.28 -12.70 1.10
CA ARG A 93 15.86 -12.39 0.98
C ARG A 93 15.58 -10.89 0.90
N LEU A 94 16.59 -10.02 1.09
CA LEU A 94 16.46 -8.56 1.02
C LEU A 94 17.05 -8.05 -0.29
N VAL A 95 16.33 -7.19 -0.97
CA VAL A 95 16.80 -6.42 -2.13
C VAL A 95 16.59 -4.95 -1.82
N CYS A 96 17.68 -4.23 -1.56
CA CYS A 96 17.62 -2.77 -1.45
C CYS A 96 17.50 -2.18 -2.86
N VAL A 97 16.48 -1.35 -3.09
CA VAL A 97 16.18 -0.74 -4.39
C VAL A 97 16.22 0.78 -4.23
N ASP A 98 17.09 1.43 -4.98
CA ASP A 98 17.07 2.89 -5.08
C ASP A 98 16.04 3.32 -6.13
N HIS A 99 15.42 4.47 -5.94
CA HIS A 99 14.51 5.06 -6.94
C HIS A 99 15.16 5.14 -8.34
N ARG A 100 16.48 5.38 -8.41
CA ARG A 100 17.27 5.44 -9.66
C ARG A 100 17.37 4.12 -10.40
N ASP A 101 17.08 2.99 -9.74
CA ASP A 101 17.18 1.67 -10.35
C ASP A 101 15.98 1.36 -11.28
N TYR A 102 14.86 2.10 -11.14
CA TYR A 102 13.63 1.77 -11.85
C TYR A 102 12.79 2.98 -12.30
N ILE A 103 13.02 4.18 -11.75
CA ILE A 103 12.37 5.42 -12.18
C ILE A 103 13.28 6.15 -13.15
N PRO A 104 12.80 6.60 -14.32
CA PRO A 104 13.62 7.38 -15.26
C PRO A 104 14.18 8.66 -14.62
N GLU A 105 15.42 9.01 -14.97
CA GLU A 105 16.18 10.09 -14.34
C GLU A 105 15.48 11.46 -14.42
N GLU A 106 14.76 11.72 -15.50
CA GLU A 106 13.98 12.96 -15.69
C GLU A 106 12.89 13.17 -14.65
N TYR A 107 12.43 12.12 -13.97
CA TYR A 107 11.41 12.17 -12.91
C TYR A 107 12.01 12.18 -11.50
N LEU A 108 13.33 12.20 -11.37
CA LEU A 108 14.03 12.20 -10.09
C LEU A 108 14.69 13.55 -9.78
N PRO A 109 14.87 13.92 -8.50
CA PRO A 109 14.28 13.25 -7.35
C PRO A 109 12.77 13.46 -7.28
N THR A 110 12.04 12.52 -6.67
CA THR A 110 10.63 12.69 -6.36
C THR A 110 10.38 12.52 -4.86
N PHE A 111 9.42 13.29 -4.34
CA PHE A 111 8.91 13.25 -2.96
C PHE A 111 7.43 12.85 -2.96
N ASP A 112 6.99 12.29 -4.08
CA ASP A 112 5.63 11.81 -4.31
C ASP A 112 5.60 10.29 -4.33
N SER A 113 4.95 9.69 -3.35
CA SER A 113 4.80 8.24 -3.28
C SER A 113 4.00 7.69 -4.47
N ASN A 114 3.06 8.47 -5.04
CA ASN A 114 2.30 8.02 -6.21
C ASN A 114 3.25 7.75 -7.39
N VAL A 115 4.21 8.64 -7.62
CA VAL A 115 5.24 8.46 -8.65
C VAL A 115 6.11 7.23 -8.36
N ILE A 116 6.57 7.08 -7.11
CA ILE A 116 7.39 5.94 -6.67
C ILE A 116 6.67 4.62 -6.97
N GLU A 117 5.38 4.54 -6.64
CA GLU A 117 4.57 3.33 -6.71
C GLU A 117 4.15 2.96 -8.15
N LEU A 118 3.93 3.94 -9.02
CA LEU A 118 3.53 3.68 -10.41
C LEU A 118 4.59 2.96 -11.24
N PHE A 119 5.86 3.04 -10.87
CA PHE A 119 6.97 2.42 -11.60
C PHE A 119 7.40 1.05 -11.06
N TYR A 120 6.71 0.47 -10.08
CA TYR A 120 7.14 -0.80 -9.45
C TYR A 120 7.29 -1.96 -10.42
N ASN A 121 6.53 -2.00 -11.52
CA ASN A 121 6.71 -3.01 -12.57
C ASN A 121 8.09 -2.98 -13.23
N ARG A 122 8.84 -1.87 -13.11
CA ARG A 122 10.19 -1.73 -13.68
C ARG A 122 11.30 -2.18 -12.73
N ILE A 123 10.97 -2.55 -11.49
CA ILE A 123 11.96 -3.09 -10.55
C ILE A 123 12.52 -4.40 -11.11
N PRO A 124 13.87 -4.53 -11.27
CA PRO A 124 14.50 -5.75 -11.76
C PRO A 124 14.20 -6.95 -10.86
N ASP A 125 14.00 -8.10 -11.44
CA ASP A 125 13.77 -9.40 -10.77
C ASP A 125 12.53 -9.46 -9.85
N LEU A 126 11.68 -8.44 -9.84
CA LEU A 126 10.39 -8.48 -9.14
C LEU A 126 9.50 -9.58 -9.75
N ALA A 127 8.92 -10.41 -8.88
CA ALA A 127 7.99 -11.46 -9.31
C ALA A 127 6.71 -10.90 -9.92
N GLU A 128 6.03 -11.71 -10.74
CA GLU A 128 4.68 -11.41 -11.23
C GLU A 128 3.70 -11.14 -10.09
N HIS A 129 3.80 -11.93 -9.02
CA HIS A 129 2.97 -11.80 -7.84
C HIS A 129 3.73 -11.06 -6.76
N PHE A 130 3.24 -9.90 -6.33
CA PHE A 130 3.82 -9.19 -5.21
C PHE A 130 2.76 -8.55 -4.31
N VAL A 131 3.13 -8.30 -3.06
CA VAL A 131 2.28 -7.60 -2.09
C VAL A 131 2.93 -6.26 -1.78
N LEU A 132 2.20 -5.19 -2.02
CA LEU A 132 2.62 -3.85 -1.63
C LEU A 132 2.25 -3.61 -0.17
N PHE A 133 3.25 -3.25 0.61
CA PHE A 133 3.14 -2.70 1.95
C PHE A 133 3.52 -1.23 1.92
N ASN A 134 2.96 -0.44 2.81
CA ASN A 134 3.56 0.82 3.24
C ASN A 134 4.32 0.58 4.55
N ASP A 135 5.14 1.54 4.96
CA ASP A 135 5.93 1.49 6.18
C ASP A 135 5.09 1.54 7.47
N ASP A 136 3.82 1.90 7.35
CA ASP A 136 2.80 1.89 8.41
C ASP A 136 1.92 0.61 8.43
N MET A 137 2.18 -0.37 7.54
CA MET A 137 1.41 -1.61 7.44
C MET A 137 2.18 -2.80 8.00
N PHE A 138 1.59 -3.53 8.94
CA PHE A 138 2.27 -4.62 9.68
C PHE A 138 1.47 -5.92 9.62
N LEU A 139 2.19 -7.06 9.53
CA LEU A 139 1.62 -8.35 9.89
C LEU A 139 1.65 -8.47 11.43
N VAL A 140 0.54 -8.89 12.01
CA VAL A 140 0.43 -9.08 13.48
C VAL A 140 0.01 -10.51 13.86
N ALA A 141 -0.12 -11.39 12.87
CA ALA A 141 -0.36 -12.82 13.05
C ALA A 141 0.14 -13.62 11.84
N PRO A 142 0.38 -14.94 11.99
CA PRO A 142 0.83 -15.79 10.89
C PRO A 142 -0.07 -15.73 9.67
N THR A 143 0.56 -15.57 8.49
CA THR A 143 -0.09 -15.54 7.19
C THR A 143 0.36 -16.70 6.31
N LEU A 144 -0.43 -16.97 5.29
CA LEU A 144 -0.15 -17.92 4.24
C LEU A 144 -0.16 -17.20 2.89
N ALA A 145 0.54 -17.73 1.89
CA ALA A 145 0.46 -17.24 0.51
C ALA A 145 -0.99 -17.14 0.01
N ASN A 146 -1.84 -18.10 0.42
CA ASN A 146 -3.26 -18.11 0.08
C ASN A 146 -4.11 -17.02 0.78
N ASP A 147 -3.55 -16.25 1.69
CA ASP A 147 -4.21 -15.06 2.22
C ASP A 147 -4.14 -13.89 1.24
N PHE A 148 -3.13 -13.88 0.37
CA PHE A 148 -2.88 -12.81 -0.60
C PHE A 148 -3.19 -13.22 -2.05
N PHE A 149 -2.95 -14.48 -2.43
CA PHE A 149 -3.22 -14.97 -3.77
C PHE A 149 -3.94 -16.32 -3.73
N LYS A 150 -4.82 -16.54 -4.68
CA LYS A 150 -5.47 -17.83 -4.88
C LYS A 150 -5.58 -18.12 -6.38
N ASP A 151 -5.11 -19.28 -6.79
CA ASP A 151 -5.13 -19.72 -8.20
C ASP A 151 -4.46 -18.68 -9.14
N GLY A 152 -3.37 -18.04 -8.69
CA GLY A 152 -2.64 -17.00 -9.41
C GLY A 152 -3.30 -15.60 -9.37
N LEU A 153 -4.45 -15.43 -8.74
CA LEU A 153 -5.16 -14.15 -8.68
C LEU A 153 -5.02 -13.49 -7.29
N PRO A 154 -4.87 -12.15 -7.24
CA PRO A 154 -4.86 -11.38 -6.02
C PRO A 154 -6.15 -11.58 -5.20
N LYS A 155 -6.04 -11.71 -3.89
CA LYS A 155 -7.20 -11.73 -2.98
C LYS A 155 -7.43 -10.33 -2.44
N ASP A 156 -8.55 -9.75 -2.84
CA ASP A 156 -8.89 -8.38 -2.47
C ASP A 156 -10.41 -8.15 -2.47
N ASP A 157 -10.85 -6.96 -2.05
CA ASP A 157 -12.25 -6.64 -1.82
C ASP A 157 -12.74 -5.55 -2.78
N ALA A 158 -13.33 -5.95 -3.91
CA ALA A 158 -13.95 -5.03 -4.86
C ALA A 158 -15.30 -4.50 -4.31
N ILE A 159 -15.24 -3.44 -3.52
CA ILE A 159 -16.41 -2.78 -2.94
C ILE A 159 -16.56 -1.40 -3.58
N LEU A 160 -17.64 -1.20 -4.33
CA LEU A 160 -17.95 0.10 -4.92
C LEU A 160 -18.20 1.16 -3.85
N GLY A 161 -17.67 2.35 -4.10
CA GLY A 161 -17.77 3.51 -3.23
C GLY A 161 -18.16 4.77 -4.01
N ILE A 162 -18.42 5.82 -3.27
CA ILE A 162 -18.61 7.20 -3.79
C ILE A 162 -17.44 8.04 -3.31
N ILE A 163 -17.06 9.02 -4.12
CA ILE A 163 -16.08 10.04 -3.75
C ILE A 163 -16.84 11.20 -3.14
N TYR A 164 -16.39 11.67 -2.01
CA TYR A 164 -16.86 12.91 -1.39
C TYR A 164 -15.69 13.55 -0.65
N THR A 165 -15.60 14.86 -0.70
CA THR A 165 -14.63 15.64 0.06
C THR A 165 -15.31 16.84 0.69
N ALA A 166 -14.90 17.23 1.88
CA ALA A 166 -15.30 18.45 2.55
C ALA A 166 -14.30 19.59 2.26
N ASP A 167 -13.12 19.26 1.76
CA ASP A 167 -12.04 20.18 1.46
C ASP A 167 -11.65 20.10 -0.02
N SER A 168 -11.71 21.23 -0.72
CA SER A 168 -11.28 21.33 -2.12
C SER A 168 -9.77 21.12 -2.31
N TYR A 169 -9.00 21.10 -1.24
CA TYR A 169 -7.55 20.86 -1.22
C TYR A 169 -7.18 19.44 -0.76
N ASP A 170 -8.16 18.59 -0.50
CA ASP A 170 -7.91 17.18 -0.17
C ASP A 170 -7.35 16.42 -1.40
N VAL A 171 -6.03 16.19 -1.38
CA VAL A 171 -5.32 15.57 -2.50
C VAL A 171 -5.78 14.13 -2.71
N PHE A 172 -6.02 13.38 -1.61
CA PHE A 172 -6.37 11.97 -1.73
C PHE A 172 -7.68 11.73 -2.47
N GLU A 173 -8.75 12.44 -2.10
CA GLU A 173 -10.06 12.30 -2.74
C GLU A 173 -10.02 12.72 -4.21
N HIS A 174 -9.22 13.74 -4.54
CA HIS A 174 -9.03 14.18 -5.92
C HIS A 174 -8.26 13.15 -6.75
N THR A 175 -7.24 12.50 -6.19
CA THR A 175 -6.54 11.41 -6.90
C THR A 175 -7.47 10.22 -7.15
N MET A 176 -8.42 9.94 -6.24
CA MET A 176 -9.46 8.93 -6.48
C MET A 176 -10.37 9.30 -7.64
N LEU A 177 -10.68 10.60 -7.81
CA LEU A 177 -11.44 11.09 -8.96
C LEU A 177 -10.64 10.93 -10.26
N SER A 178 -9.34 11.23 -10.25
CA SER A 178 -8.43 11.00 -11.38
C SER A 178 -8.39 9.53 -11.79
N ASN A 179 -8.23 8.62 -10.82
CA ASN A 179 -8.29 7.17 -11.05
C ASN A 179 -9.65 6.75 -11.65
N SER A 180 -10.76 7.28 -11.11
CA SER A 180 -12.10 7.00 -11.60
C SER A 180 -12.28 7.44 -13.06
N ALA A 181 -11.75 8.61 -13.42
CA ALA A 181 -11.82 9.10 -14.79
C ALA A 181 -11.11 8.17 -15.78
N VAL A 182 -9.95 7.62 -15.40
CA VAL A 182 -9.25 6.61 -16.22
C VAL A 182 -10.08 5.34 -16.34
N ILE A 183 -10.55 4.79 -15.23
CA ILE A 183 -11.35 3.56 -15.23
C ILE A 183 -12.59 3.70 -16.12
N ASN A 184 -13.31 4.82 -16.03
CA ASN A 184 -14.52 5.06 -16.82
C ASN A 184 -14.26 5.26 -18.33
N ARG A 185 -13.02 5.53 -18.76
CA ARG A 185 -12.66 5.54 -20.19
C ARG A 185 -12.58 4.13 -20.77
N HIS A 186 -12.15 3.15 -19.98
CA HIS A 186 -11.87 1.78 -20.44
C HIS A 186 -12.97 0.78 -20.10
N PHE A 187 -13.73 1.01 -19.03
CA PHE A 187 -14.68 0.04 -18.51
C PHE A 187 -16.06 0.64 -18.29
N GLN A 188 -17.08 -0.14 -18.64
CA GLN A 188 -18.48 0.19 -18.36
C GLN A 188 -18.94 -0.57 -17.12
N LEU A 189 -19.31 0.14 -16.04
CA LEU A 189 -19.71 -0.46 -14.77
C LEU A 189 -20.78 -1.56 -14.94
N PRO A 190 -21.87 -1.39 -15.72
CA PRO A 190 -22.85 -2.44 -15.90
C PRO A 190 -22.32 -3.71 -16.56
N GLU A 191 -21.32 -3.60 -17.42
CA GLU A 191 -20.70 -4.75 -18.10
C GLU A 191 -19.77 -5.49 -17.17
N VAL A 192 -18.88 -4.78 -16.47
CA VAL A 192 -17.97 -5.34 -15.46
C VAL A 192 -18.75 -6.06 -14.37
N TYR A 193 -19.79 -5.39 -13.82
CA TYR A 193 -20.59 -6.00 -12.75
C TYR A 193 -21.30 -7.25 -13.22
N ARG A 194 -21.89 -7.26 -14.45
CA ARG A 194 -22.57 -8.44 -15.00
C ARG A 194 -21.60 -9.60 -15.24
N ALA A 195 -20.41 -9.29 -15.78
CA ALA A 195 -19.37 -10.30 -16.06
C ALA A 195 -18.84 -10.93 -14.76
N HIS A 196 -18.66 -10.13 -13.71
CA HIS A 196 -18.00 -10.54 -12.47
C HIS A 196 -18.95 -10.53 -11.24
N LYS A 197 -20.26 -10.59 -11.46
CA LYS A 197 -21.29 -10.49 -10.40
C LYS A 197 -21.02 -11.38 -9.20
N GLY A 198 -20.55 -12.62 -9.43
CA GLY A 198 -20.24 -13.56 -8.35
C GLY A 198 -19.15 -13.05 -7.40
N LYS A 199 -18.18 -12.28 -7.91
CA LYS A 199 -17.10 -11.69 -7.12
C LYS A 199 -17.60 -10.45 -6.36
N PHE A 200 -18.32 -9.53 -7.02
CA PHE A 200 -18.90 -8.34 -6.39
C PHE A 200 -19.99 -8.67 -5.34
N MET A 201 -20.64 -9.82 -5.45
CA MET A 201 -21.68 -10.26 -4.54
C MET A 201 -21.25 -11.42 -3.64
N ALA A 202 -19.94 -11.68 -3.52
CA ALA A 202 -19.41 -12.76 -2.71
C ALA A 202 -19.83 -12.63 -1.23
N ARG A 203 -20.17 -13.75 -0.62
CA ARG A 203 -20.68 -13.76 0.77
C ARG A 203 -19.64 -13.27 1.79
N CYS A 204 -18.35 -13.52 1.52
CA CYS A 204 -17.23 -13.08 2.38
C CYS A 204 -17.13 -11.57 2.53
N LEU A 205 -17.61 -10.77 1.57
CA LEU A 205 -17.65 -9.30 1.66
C LEU A 205 -18.62 -8.77 2.74
N GLY A 206 -19.50 -9.62 3.25
CA GLY A 206 -20.53 -9.21 4.21
C GLY A 206 -21.73 -8.48 3.56
N ARG A 207 -22.76 -8.24 4.39
CA ARG A 207 -24.04 -7.69 3.90
C ARG A 207 -23.90 -6.24 3.42
N GLY A 208 -23.19 -5.38 4.18
CA GLY A 208 -23.05 -3.95 3.88
C GLY A 208 -22.37 -3.72 2.54
N ALA A 209 -21.24 -4.38 2.29
CA ALA A 209 -20.51 -4.27 1.02
C ALA A 209 -21.36 -4.74 -0.18
N ARG A 210 -22.09 -5.83 -0.02
CA ARG A 210 -22.98 -6.34 -1.07
C ARG A 210 -24.15 -5.39 -1.37
N ILE A 211 -24.73 -4.74 -0.34
CA ILE A 211 -25.74 -3.70 -0.53
C ILE A 211 -25.14 -2.50 -1.24
N SER A 212 -23.94 -2.05 -0.85
CA SER A 212 -23.22 -0.96 -1.54
C SER A 212 -23.00 -1.29 -3.01
N ASN A 213 -22.44 -2.47 -3.32
CA ASN A 213 -22.23 -2.91 -4.69
C ASN A 213 -23.53 -2.96 -5.50
N PHE A 214 -24.61 -3.48 -4.92
CA PHE A 214 -25.91 -3.54 -5.59
C PHE A 214 -26.49 -2.14 -5.83
N ALA A 215 -26.43 -1.24 -4.85
CA ALA A 215 -26.98 0.12 -4.96
C ALA A 215 -26.20 0.95 -5.99
N LEU A 216 -24.86 0.91 -5.92
CA LEU A 216 -24.02 1.70 -6.78
C LEU A 216 -23.88 1.17 -8.22
N PHE A 217 -24.21 -0.10 -8.44
CA PHE A 217 -24.28 -0.66 -9.80
C PHE A 217 -25.21 0.14 -10.74
N HIS A 218 -26.21 0.81 -10.22
CA HIS A 218 -27.20 1.57 -10.99
C HIS A 218 -26.78 3.02 -11.29
N THR A 219 -25.60 3.46 -10.84
CA THR A 219 -25.14 4.85 -11.06
C THR A 219 -24.63 5.14 -12.46
N GLY A 220 -24.44 4.12 -13.28
CA GLY A 220 -24.03 4.25 -14.69
C GLY A 220 -22.52 4.35 -14.91
N GLY A 221 -21.72 4.67 -13.89
CA GLY A 221 -20.25 4.73 -13.95
C GLY A 221 -19.59 4.40 -12.61
N PHE A 222 -18.29 4.20 -12.64
CA PHE A 222 -17.51 4.02 -11.42
C PHE A 222 -17.31 5.35 -10.71
N GLY A 223 -17.68 5.43 -9.44
CA GLY A 223 -17.23 6.49 -8.53
C GLY A 223 -15.82 6.14 -8.05
N THR A 224 -15.71 5.17 -7.16
CA THR A 224 -14.41 4.63 -6.71
C THR A 224 -14.61 3.20 -6.24
N PHE A 225 -13.50 2.53 -5.90
CA PHE A 225 -13.53 1.35 -5.04
C PHE A 225 -13.12 1.78 -3.62
N ARG A 226 -13.71 1.14 -2.60
CA ARG A 226 -13.29 1.35 -1.22
C ARG A 226 -11.87 0.86 -1.02
N ILE A 227 -11.03 1.71 -0.47
CA ILE A 227 -9.66 1.38 -0.12
C ILE A 227 -9.62 0.94 1.34
N ASN A 228 -9.21 -0.29 1.55
CA ASN A 228 -8.84 -0.78 2.87
C ASN A 228 -7.33 -0.61 3.01
N HIS A 229 -6.83 0.46 3.55
CA HIS A 229 -5.39 0.74 3.65
C HIS A 229 -4.66 -0.34 4.47
N ILE A 230 -4.39 -1.49 3.83
CA ILE A 230 -3.74 -2.70 4.34
C ILE A 230 -2.92 -3.33 3.21
N PRO A 231 -2.01 -4.27 3.49
CA PRO A 231 -1.18 -4.89 2.46
C PRO A 231 -1.99 -5.40 1.26
N THR A 232 -1.66 -4.88 0.07
CA THR A 232 -2.43 -5.08 -1.16
C THR A 232 -1.66 -5.94 -2.16
N PRO A 233 -2.24 -7.06 -2.61
CA PRO A 233 -1.62 -7.92 -3.61
C PRO A 233 -1.84 -7.40 -5.03
N PHE A 234 -0.78 -7.46 -5.85
CA PHE A 234 -0.77 -7.03 -7.24
C PHE A 234 -0.18 -8.09 -8.17
N LEU A 235 -0.59 -8.02 -9.44
CA LEU A 235 0.10 -8.63 -10.56
C LEU A 235 0.96 -7.56 -11.25
N LYS A 236 2.22 -7.88 -11.52
CA LYS A 236 3.14 -6.98 -12.24
C LYS A 236 2.60 -6.65 -13.64
N SER A 237 2.03 -7.64 -14.31
CA SER A 237 1.38 -7.49 -15.62
C SER A 237 0.24 -6.46 -15.61
N SER A 238 -0.47 -6.26 -14.49
CA SER A 238 -1.52 -5.23 -14.41
C SER A 238 -0.97 -3.81 -14.49
N PHE A 239 0.26 -3.59 -13.98
CA PHE A 239 0.97 -2.31 -14.16
C PHE A 239 1.39 -2.14 -15.62
N ASP A 240 1.97 -3.20 -16.24
CA ASP A 240 2.41 -3.16 -17.64
C ASP A 240 1.24 -2.82 -18.57
N GLU A 241 0.08 -3.45 -18.39
CA GLU A 241 -1.13 -3.17 -19.14
C GLU A 241 -1.61 -1.73 -18.97
N LEU A 242 -1.58 -1.20 -17.75
CA LEU A 242 -1.99 0.17 -17.50
C LEU A 242 -1.01 1.16 -18.17
N TRP A 243 0.29 0.90 -18.12
CA TRP A 243 1.30 1.69 -18.80
C TRP A 243 1.14 1.66 -20.33
N GLU A 244 0.70 0.53 -20.88
CA GLU A 244 0.39 0.41 -22.32
C GLU A 244 -0.89 1.18 -22.70
N ALA A 245 -1.91 1.13 -21.84
CA ALA A 245 -3.22 1.74 -22.12
C ALA A 245 -3.26 3.25 -21.90
N GLU A 246 -2.54 3.78 -20.90
CA GLU A 246 -2.63 5.18 -20.45
C GLU A 246 -1.25 5.80 -20.19
N PRO A 247 -0.28 5.70 -21.11
CA PRO A 247 1.06 6.22 -20.88
C PRO A 247 1.09 7.72 -20.57
N ASP A 248 0.26 8.52 -21.24
CA ASP A 248 0.26 9.97 -21.10
C ASP A 248 -0.15 10.41 -19.70
N VAL A 249 -1.17 9.77 -19.11
CA VAL A 249 -1.64 10.06 -17.76
C VAL A 249 -0.61 9.67 -16.69
N LEU A 250 0.03 8.51 -16.88
CA LEU A 250 1.05 8.03 -15.96
C LEU A 250 2.32 8.89 -16.03
N TYR A 251 2.76 9.28 -17.23
CA TYR A 251 3.87 10.20 -17.38
C TYR A 251 3.56 11.60 -16.87
N GLU A 252 2.34 12.10 -17.03
CA GLU A 252 1.93 13.38 -16.43
C GLU A 252 2.11 13.34 -14.91
N THR A 253 1.57 12.31 -14.24
CA THR A 253 1.80 12.10 -12.79
C THR A 253 3.30 12.04 -12.47
N ALA A 254 4.10 11.33 -13.27
CA ALA A 254 5.54 11.17 -13.05
C ALA A 254 6.32 12.51 -13.09
N THR A 255 5.79 13.54 -13.76
CA THR A 255 6.44 14.87 -13.78
C THR A 255 6.34 15.61 -12.44
N HIS A 256 5.43 15.21 -11.56
CA HIS A 256 5.19 15.88 -10.29
C HIS A 256 6.20 15.44 -9.22
N ARG A 257 6.87 16.41 -8.59
CA ARG A 257 7.83 16.17 -7.51
C ARG A 257 7.15 16.01 -6.16
N PHE A 258 5.95 16.51 -6.03
CA PHE A 258 5.08 16.44 -4.85
C PHE A 258 3.68 16.08 -5.30
N ARG A 259 2.91 15.44 -4.44
CA ARG A 259 1.52 15.04 -4.72
C ARG A 259 0.68 16.22 -5.18
N THR A 260 -0.10 15.98 -6.22
CA THR A 260 -1.08 16.92 -6.74
C THR A 260 -2.47 16.27 -6.77
N PRO A 261 -3.54 17.08 -6.79
CA PRO A 261 -4.90 16.55 -6.92
C PRO A 261 -5.19 15.89 -8.27
N TYR A 262 -4.28 16.00 -9.24
CA TYR A 262 -4.44 15.46 -10.59
C TYR A 262 -3.71 14.13 -10.80
N ASP A 263 -2.93 13.69 -9.82
CA ASP A 263 -2.18 12.44 -9.89
C ASP A 263 -3.13 11.24 -9.97
N VAL A 264 -2.65 10.19 -10.62
CA VAL A 264 -3.18 8.85 -10.46
C VAL A 264 -2.29 8.05 -9.50
N THR A 265 -2.82 6.99 -8.92
CA THR A 265 -2.15 6.24 -7.86
C THR A 265 -2.13 4.74 -8.17
N GLN A 266 -1.39 3.93 -7.40
CA GLN A 266 -1.43 2.47 -7.48
C GLN A 266 -2.84 1.89 -7.27
N HIS A 267 -3.76 2.64 -6.65
CA HIS A 267 -5.17 2.22 -6.56
C HIS A 267 -5.87 2.18 -7.92
N LEU A 268 -5.33 2.88 -8.92
CA LEU A 268 -5.78 2.74 -10.31
C LEU A 268 -5.49 1.32 -10.83
N VAL A 269 -4.29 0.79 -10.55
CA VAL A 269 -3.92 -0.59 -10.91
C VAL A 269 -4.82 -1.59 -10.19
N GLN A 270 -5.09 -1.38 -8.90
CA GLN A 270 -6.03 -2.20 -8.13
C GLN A 270 -7.44 -2.20 -8.75
N ALA A 271 -7.96 -1.00 -9.10
CA ALA A 271 -9.24 -0.86 -9.77
C ALA A 271 -9.26 -1.53 -11.15
N TRP A 272 -8.14 -1.48 -11.88
CA TRP A 272 -7.97 -2.16 -13.17
C TRP A 272 -8.11 -3.68 -13.02
N GLN A 273 -7.43 -4.28 -12.04
CA GLN A 273 -7.58 -5.71 -11.69
C GLN A 273 -9.04 -6.06 -11.35
N PHE A 274 -9.73 -5.21 -10.59
CA PHE A 274 -11.15 -5.41 -10.26
C PHE A 274 -12.05 -5.39 -11.50
N CYS A 275 -11.84 -4.43 -12.41
CA CYS A 275 -12.63 -4.29 -13.62
C CYS A 275 -12.40 -5.45 -14.59
N LYS A 276 -11.17 -5.98 -14.68
CA LYS A 276 -10.86 -7.20 -15.45
C LYS A 276 -11.36 -8.49 -14.78
N GLY A 277 -11.75 -8.41 -13.52
CA GLY A 277 -12.09 -9.60 -12.73
C GLY A 277 -10.89 -10.43 -12.32
N GLU A 278 -9.70 -9.87 -12.34
CA GLU A 278 -8.43 -10.51 -11.96
C GLU A 278 -8.21 -10.43 -10.45
N PHE A 279 -9.19 -10.87 -9.68
CA PHE A 279 -9.13 -10.94 -8.23
C PHE A 279 -9.99 -12.06 -7.67
N VAL A 280 -9.75 -12.43 -6.43
CA VAL A 280 -10.61 -13.31 -5.63
C VAL A 280 -11.07 -12.54 -4.40
N PRO A 281 -12.39 -12.49 -4.10
CA PRO A 281 -12.87 -11.79 -2.92
C PRO A 281 -12.27 -12.32 -1.62
N ARG A 282 -11.74 -11.43 -0.77
CA ARG A 282 -11.06 -11.79 0.49
C ARG A 282 -11.97 -11.70 1.70
N GLY A 283 -12.64 -10.57 1.89
CA GLY A 283 -13.48 -10.27 3.05
C GLY A 283 -12.76 -9.50 4.16
N GLY A 284 -13.50 -8.65 4.84
CA GLY A 284 -12.99 -7.58 5.71
C GLY A 284 -12.40 -7.98 7.07
N THR A 285 -12.21 -9.28 7.36
CA THR A 285 -11.60 -9.73 8.63
C THR A 285 -10.10 -9.92 8.56
N PHE A 286 -9.52 -9.76 7.37
CA PHE A 286 -8.08 -9.95 7.18
C PHE A 286 -7.25 -8.87 7.88
N GLY A 287 -7.65 -7.62 7.75
CA GLY A 287 -6.91 -6.51 8.32
C GLY A 287 -7.79 -5.30 8.64
N ARG A 288 -7.19 -4.33 9.35
CA ARG A 288 -7.84 -3.08 9.72
C ARG A 288 -6.83 -1.92 9.72
N ASN A 289 -7.28 -0.76 9.23
CA ASN A 289 -6.60 0.51 9.38
C ASN A 289 -7.06 1.20 10.68
N PHE A 290 -6.11 1.73 11.45
CA PHE A 290 -6.33 2.48 12.69
C PHE A 290 -5.80 3.90 12.52
N ALA A 291 -6.62 4.90 12.79
CA ALA A 291 -6.21 6.29 12.89
C ALA A 291 -5.53 6.50 14.26
N LEU A 292 -4.21 6.71 14.26
CA LEU A 292 -3.46 6.94 15.50
C LEU A 292 -3.88 8.27 16.14
N GLY A 293 -3.83 8.30 17.47
CA GLY A 293 -4.48 9.32 18.27
C GLY A 293 -5.86 8.82 18.75
N PRO A 294 -6.92 8.96 17.96
CA PRO A 294 -8.26 8.52 18.37
C PRO A 294 -8.40 7.01 18.58
N GLU A 295 -7.67 6.19 17.83
CA GLU A 295 -7.76 4.73 17.87
C GLU A 295 -6.51 4.04 18.41
N SER A 296 -5.55 4.77 19.05
CA SER A 296 -4.28 4.21 19.54
C SER A 296 -4.49 3.05 20.53
N ASP A 297 -5.48 3.12 21.42
CA ASP A 297 -5.80 2.01 22.33
C ASP A 297 -6.25 0.75 21.57
N ALA A 298 -7.07 0.92 20.54
CA ALA A 298 -7.55 -0.19 19.73
C ALA A 298 -6.42 -0.76 18.85
N ALA A 299 -5.50 0.06 18.37
CA ALA A 299 -4.31 -0.36 17.63
C ALA A 299 -3.39 -1.22 18.50
N VAL A 300 -3.06 -0.76 19.71
CA VAL A 300 -2.25 -1.51 20.69
C VAL A 300 -2.89 -2.86 21.02
N ALA A 301 -4.21 -2.89 21.25
CA ALA A 301 -4.94 -4.13 21.48
C ALA A 301 -4.90 -5.06 20.24
N ALA A 302 -5.00 -4.52 19.02
CA ALA A 302 -4.95 -5.30 17.79
C ALA A 302 -3.59 -5.95 17.55
N ILE A 303 -2.47 -5.27 17.88
CA ILE A 303 -1.10 -5.79 17.77
C ILE A 303 -0.95 -7.09 18.57
N THR A 304 -1.49 -7.14 19.79
CA THR A 304 -1.25 -8.25 20.72
C THR A 304 -2.34 -9.33 20.72
N SER A 305 -3.52 -9.05 20.17
CA SER A 305 -4.68 -9.98 20.26
C SER A 305 -4.72 -11.07 19.19
N GLY A 306 -4.00 -10.89 18.06
CA GLY A 306 -4.14 -11.77 16.90
C GLY A 306 -5.52 -11.73 16.22
N GLN A 307 -6.33 -10.70 16.50
CA GLN A 307 -7.67 -10.55 15.90
C GLN A 307 -7.61 -10.35 14.39
N TYR A 308 -6.59 -9.64 13.92
CA TYR A 308 -6.31 -9.39 12.51
C TYR A 308 -5.01 -10.07 12.10
N LYS A 309 -4.85 -10.33 10.80
CA LYS A 309 -3.57 -10.78 10.23
C LYS A 309 -2.66 -9.61 9.87
N ALA A 310 -3.26 -8.50 9.44
CA ALA A 310 -2.55 -7.27 9.10
C ALA A 310 -3.25 -6.05 9.71
N ILE A 311 -2.46 -5.03 10.03
CA ILE A 311 -2.94 -3.72 10.47
C ILE A 311 -2.22 -2.62 9.72
N CYS A 312 -2.84 -1.45 9.61
CA CYS A 312 -2.17 -0.21 9.27
C CYS A 312 -2.29 0.76 10.45
N LEU A 313 -1.24 1.48 10.74
CA LEU A 313 -1.11 2.48 11.80
C LEU A 313 -1.01 3.86 11.17
N ASN A 314 -2.16 4.38 10.69
CA ASN A 314 -2.21 5.64 9.96
C ASN A 314 -1.99 6.84 10.89
N ASP A 315 -0.89 7.59 10.70
CA ASP A 315 -0.62 8.82 11.46
C ASP A 315 -1.62 9.92 11.08
N THR A 316 -2.37 10.42 12.07
CA THR A 316 -3.40 11.45 11.87
C THR A 316 -2.97 12.83 12.37
N ALA A 317 -1.68 13.07 12.53
CA ALA A 317 -1.08 14.37 12.84
C ALA A 317 -1.36 14.96 14.24
N VAL A 318 -1.82 14.17 15.19
CA VAL A 318 -2.01 14.63 16.58
C VAL A 318 -0.66 14.73 17.27
N GLU A 319 -0.05 15.94 17.32
CA GLU A 319 1.32 16.14 17.82
C GLU A 319 1.44 15.90 19.32
N ASP A 320 0.45 16.35 20.12
CA ASP A 320 0.52 16.34 21.59
C ASP A 320 0.62 14.94 22.21
N ASP A 321 0.19 13.90 21.48
CA ASP A 321 0.16 12.52 21.96
C ASP A 321 1.19 11.61 21.27
N PHE A 322 1.96 12.12 20.31
CA PHE A 322 2.84 11.31 19.46
C PHE A 322 3.83 10.45 20.25
N GLU A 323 4.62 11.06 21.13
CA GLU A 323 5.65 10.33 21.89
C GLU A 323 5.04 9.24 22.78
N ARG A 324 3.90 9.53 23.41
CA ARG A 324 3.17 8.56 24.25
C ARG A 324 2.68 7.39 23.42
N ASP A 325 2.07 7.65 22.27
CA ASP A 325 1.50 6.61 21.42
C ASP A 325 2.60 5.80 20.75
N GLN A 326 3.70 6.42 20.34
CA GLN A 326 4.88 5.73 19.81
C GLN A 326 5.43 4.72 20.81
N GLN A 327 5.69 5.14 22.06
CA GLN A 327 6.20 4.25 23.12
C GLN A 327 5.25 3.07 23.39
N ARG A 328 3.94 3.30 23.37
CA ARG A 328 2.94 2.26 23.63
C ARG A 328 2.88 1.24 22.47
N ILE A 329 2.91 1.72 21.26
CA ILE A 329 2.90 0.89 20.05
C ILE A 329 4.19 0.10 19.95
N GLU A 330 5.35 0.74 20.20
CA GLU A 330 6.64 0.06 20.24
C GLU A 330 6.65 -1.05 21.30
N ALA A 331 6.17 -0.77 22.52
CA ALA A 331 6.07 -1.75 23.59
C ALA A 331 5.18 -2.94 23.20
N ALA A 332 4.08 -2.70 22.49
CA ALA A 332 3.19 -3.77 22.01
C ALA A 332 3.88 -4.65 20.95
N PHE A 333 4.62 -4.05 20.02
CA PHE A 333 5.42 -4.81 19.05
C PHE A 333 6.59 -5.54 19.72
N GLN A 334 7.26 -4.93 20.70
CA GLN A 334 8.31 -5.59 21.46
C GLN A 334 7.78 -6.81 22.24
N GLN A 335 6.55 -6.74 22.73
CA GLN A 335 5.89 -7.90 23.36
C GLN A 335 5.55 -8.98 22.32
N LEU A 336 5.08 -8.62 21.13
CA LEU A 336 4.71 -9.54 20.08
C LEU A 336 5.93 -10.19 19.42
N LEU A 337 7.00 -9.43 19.17
CA LEU A 337 8.19 -9.77 18.39
C LEU A 337 9.47 -9.38 19.16
N PRO A 338 9.75 -10.02 20.31
CA PRO A 338 10.88 -9.62 21.18
C PRO A 338 12.26 -9.94 20.58
N GLU A 339 12.34 -10.98 19.76
CA GLU A 339 13.62 -11.48 19.25
C GLU A 339 14.02 -10.83 17.93
N PRO A 340 15.33 -10.52 17.74
CA PRO A 340 15.83 -10.08 16.44
C PRO A 340 15.57 -11.11 15.34
N CYS A 341 15.32 -10.61 14.13
CA CYS A 341 15.04 -11.45 12.98
C CYS A 341 16.27 -11.66 12.08
N SER A 342 16.10 -12.44 11.02
CA SER A 342 17.16 -12.73 10.04
C SER A 342 17.62 -11.51 9.22
N PHE A 343 16.90 -10.42 9.26
CA PHE A 343 17.22 -9.17 8.55
C PHE A 343 18.00 -8.17 9.42
N GLU A 344 18.27 -8.47 10.68
CA GLU A 344 19.00 -7.57 11.58
C GLU A 344 20.48 -7.97 11.66
N LEU A 345 21.38 -6.97 11.64
CA LEU A 345 22.80 -7.17 11.94
C LEU A 345 22.97 -7.73 13.36
N ARG A 346 23.86 -8.70 13.51
CA ARG A 346 24.19 -9.34 14.80
C ARG A 346 25.37 -8.70 15.48
#